data_2d494b846fa5ffb65edc53f79f9422b3
#
_entry.id   2d494b846fa5ffb65edc53f79f9422b3
#
_cell.length_a   1.000
_cell.length_b   1.000
_cell.length_c   1.000
_cell.angle_alpha   90.00
_cell.angle_beta   90.00
_cell.angle_gamma   90.00
#
_symmetry.space_group_name_H-M   'P 1'
#
loop_
_entity.id
_entity.type
_entity.pdbx_description
1 polymer ?
#
loop_
_entity_poly.entity_id
_entity_poly.type
_entity_poly.pdbx_seq_one_letter_code
_entity_poly.pdbx_strand_id
1 'polypeptide(L)'
;MTDYKPLVIEQLEVMEAGEAGFKKRAYTKAIRSIRGMTVPLTDAAQVKDMDGVGDKIYKKVVEILATGGLAAANRIKEHLNVGGLKELLGIHGVGPVKAKELLDGGYKSVADLRAALGGKPDLLNPTQKLGLKYYEAGIQRIPRAEMTAHETALLSALPSSLTGVIVGSYRRGAANSGDIDMLVTYPDAMTDKAASTLFVSFVTALTSSGYVVDKLVSGPKKWMGYVRLGDGIPRRLDLLLTPPAMYGYAILYFTGSDKFNVAFRKWCLTRGYSLNEHTLTPVKGGDKPAPPLLLTEEAIFDFVGLRFVRPTERVDGAQVVAK
;
A
#
# COMPACT_ATOMS: atom_id res chain seq x y z
N MET A 1 -26.47 12.38 -20.72
CA MET A 1 -26.35 10.92 -20.86
C MET A 1 -25.71 10.39 -19.59
N THR A 2 -26.22 9.31 -19.04
CA THR A 2 -25.70 8.70 -17.79
C THR A 2 -24.36 8.00 -18.08
N ASP A 3 -23.33 8.28 -17.25
CA ASP A 3 -22.06 7.54 -17.31
C ASP A 3 -22.19 6.26 -16.46
N TYR A 4 -22.24 5.11 -17.13
CA TYR A 4 -22.30 3.79 -16.49
C TYR A 4 -20.94 3.23 -16.06
N LYS A 5 -19.85 3.92 -16.34
CA LYS A 5 -18.49 3.46 -16.02
C LYS A 5 -18.30 3.08 -14.54
N PRO A 6 -18.73 3.90 -13.56
CA PRO A 6 -18.59 3.55 -12.13
C PRO A 6 -19.35 2.26 -11.80
N LEU A 7 -20.58 2.11 -12.30
CA LEU A 7 -21.43 0.93 -12.05
C LEU A 7 -20.81 -0.33 -12.66
N VAL A 8 -20.34 -0.26 -13.91
CA VAL A 8 -19.70 -1.39 -14.59
C VAL A 8 -18.44 -1.82 -13.84
N ILE A 9 -17.61 -0.88 -13.43
CA ILE A 9 -16.39 -1.17 -12.67
C ILE A 9 -16.76 -1.87 -11.35
N GLU A 10 -17.71 -1.35 -10.58
CA GLU A 10 -18.15 -1.96 -9.31
C GLU A 10 -18.61 -3.41 -9.50
N GLN A 11 -19.46 -3.66 -10.49
CA GLN A 11 -20.00 -5.00 -10.74
C GLN A 11 -18.91 -5.99 -11.21
N LEU A 12 -17.96 -5.53 -12.03
CA LEU A 12 -16.84 -6.36 -12.47
C LEU A 12 -15.82 -6.62 -11.35
N GLU A 13 -15.62 -5.69 -10.41
CA GLU A 13 -14.79 -5.90 -9.21
C GLU A 13 -15.39 -6.98 -8.29
N VAL A 14 -16.72 -7.04 -8.18
CA VAL A 14 -17.41 -8.13 -7.48
C VAL A 14 -17.16 -9.48 -8.16
N MET A 15 -17.24 -9.51 -9.49
CA MET A 15 -16.91 -10.73 -10.26
C MET A 15 -15.45 -11.14 -10.09
N GLU A 16 -14.52 -10.17 -10.12
CA GLU A 16 -13.09 -10.39 -9.87
C GLU A 16 -12.83 -11.02 -8.49
N ALA A 17 -13.50 -10.53 -7.46
CA ALA A 17 -13.38 -11.04 -6.10
C ALA A 17 -13.83 -12.51 -5.95
N GLY A 18 -14.81 -12.94 -6.77
CA GLY A 18 -15.30 -14.32 -6.81
C GLY A 18 -14.48 -15.28 -7.64
N GLU A 19 -13.44 -14.86 -8.31
CA GLU A 19 -12.68 -15.67 -9.26
C GLU A 19 -11.20 -15.82 -8.87
N ALA A 20 -10.54 -16.85 -9.43
CA ALA A 20 -9.12 -17.11 -9.24
C ALA A 20 -8.39 -17.32 -10.60
N GLY A 21 -7.07 -17.29 -10.58
CA GLY A 21 -6.23 -17.64 -11.72
C GLY A 21 -6.45 -16.76 -12.96
N PHE A 22 -6.63 -17.38 -14.12
CA PHE A 22 -6.79 -16.71 -15.41
C PHE A 22 -8.06 -15.84 -15.49
N LYS A 23 -9.15 -16.29 -14.89
CA LYS A 23 -10.41 -15.55 -14.90
C LYS A 23 -10.29 -14.25 -14.10
N LYS A 24 -9.68 -14.29 -12.91
CA LYS A 24 -9.40 -13.08 -12.12
C LYS A 24 -8.58 -12.07 -12.91
N ARG A 25 -7.48 -12.52 -13.57
CA ARG A 25 -6.64 -11.65 -14.40
C ARG A 25 -7.40 -10.99 -15.54
N ALA A 26 -8.34 -11.72 -16.17
CA ALA A 26 -9.16 -11.15 -17.25
C ALA A 26 -10.05 -10.01 -16.72
N TYR A 27 -10.69 -10.18 -15.56
CA TYR A 27 -11.46 -9.10 -14.91
C TYR A 27 -10.57 -7.91 -14.53
N THR A 28 -9.41 -8.16 -13.88
CA THR A 28 -8.43 -7.10 -13.55
C THR A 28 -8.07 -6.26 -14.79
N LYS A 29 -7.85 -6.92 -15.92
CA LYS A 29 -7.45 -6.29 -17.18
C LYS A 29 -8.58 -5.45 -17.78
N ALA A 30 -9.79 -6.01 -17.84
CA ALA A 30 -10.99 -5.32 -18.31
C ALA A 30 -11.33 -4.10 -17.45
N ILE A 31 -11.30 -4.24 -16.12
CA ILE A 31 -11.53 -3.13 -15.18
C ILE A 31 -10.53 -2.01 -15.41
N ARG A 32 -9.25 -2.34 -15.61
CA ARG A 32 -8.20 -1.35 -15.91
C ARG A 32 -8.50 -0.59 -17.20
N SER A 33 -8.83 -1.31 -18.28
CA SER A 33 -9.13 -0.70 -19.58
C SER A 33 -10.35 0.22 -19.51
N ILE A 34 -11.44 -0.22 -18.87
CA ILE A 34 -12.66 0.57 -18.69
C ILE A 34 -12.40 1.80 -17.81
N ARG A 35 -11.62 1.65 -16.74
CA ARG A 35 -11.23 2.76 -15.86
C ARG A 35 -10.38 3.82 -16.57
N GLY A 36 -9.58 3.41 -17.55
CA GLY A 36 -8.76 4.29 -18.40
C GLY A 36 -9.51 5.06 -19.47
N MET A 37 -10.82 4.82 -19.68
CA MET A 37 -11.63 5.57 -20.64
C MET A 37 -11.69 7.05 -20.28
N THR A 38 -11.40 7.92 -21.22
CA THR A 38 -11.51 9.38 -21.08
C THR A 38 -12.92 9.91 -21.34
N VAL A 39 -13.77 9.09 -21.97
CA VAL A 39 -15.17 9.41 -22.29
C VAL A 39 -16.13 8.64 -21.39
N PRO A 40 -17.36 9.15 -21.14
CA PRO A 40 -18.40 8.42 -20.43
C PRO A 40 -18.75 7.10 -21.12
N LEU A 41 -18.97 6.04 -20.35
CA LEU A 41 -19.49 4.77 -20.86
C LEU A 41 -21.02 4.86 -20.94
N THR A 42 -21.54 5.00 -22.14
CA THR A 42 -23.00 5.14 -22.42
C THR A 42 -23.56 3.98 -23.25
N ASP A 43 -22.67 3.22 -23.92
CA ASP A 43 -23.02 2.06 -24.75
C ASP A 43 -21.99 0.95 -24.56
N ALA A 44 -22.46 -0.30 -24.49
CA ALA A 44 -21.59 -1.47 -24.34
C ALA A 44 -20.59 -1.64 -25.51
N ALA A 45 -20.97 -1.21 -26.72
CA ALA A 45 -20.09 -1.30 -27.89
C ALA A 45 -18.75 -0.56 -27.68
N GLN A 46 -18.73 0.49 -26.84
CA GLN A 46 -17.52 1.25 -26.54
C GLN A 46 -16.40 0.42 -25.87
N VAL A 47 -16.75 -0.71 -25.25
CA VAL A 47 -15.78 -1.57 -24.55
C VAL A 47 -15.49 -2.90 -25.27
N LYS A 48 -16.17 -3.18 -26.40
CA LYS A 48 -16.15 -4.49 -27.07
C LYS A 48 -14.74 -4.96 -27.43
N ASP A 49 -13.92 -4.05 -27.95
CA ASP A 49 -12.58 -4.35 -28.45
C ASP A 49 -11.47 -3.93 -27.46
N MET A 50 -11.85 -3.61 -26.20
CA MET A 50 -10.89 -3.22 -25.18
C MET A 50 -10.09 -4.41 -24.64
N ASP A 51 -8.83 -4.14 -24.30
CA ASP A 51 -7.94 -5.14 -23.75
C ASP A 51 -8.50 -5.75 -22.44
N GLY A 52 -8.63 -7.07 -22.44
CA GLY A 52 -9.22 -7.82 -21.32
C GLY A 52 -10.73 -8.01 -21.43
N VAL A 53 -11.43 -7.37 -22.36
CA VAL A 53 -12.87 -7.52 -22.58
C VAL A 53 -13.12 -8.58 -23.65
N GLY A 54 -13.15 -9.85 -23.24
CA GLY A 54 -13.63 -10.92 -24.12
C GLY A 54 -15.15 -11.06 -24.09
N ASP A 55 -15.71 -11.93 -24.93
CA ASP A 55 -17.17 -12.12 -25.11
C ASP A 55 -17.94 -12.27 -23.81
N LYS A 56 -17.39 -13.02 -22.83
CA LYS A 56 -18.05 -13.25 -21.53
C LYS A 56 -18.14 -11.98 -20.67
N ILE A 57 -17.12 -11.13 -20.72
CA ILE A 57 -17.11 -9.85 -19.99
C ILE A 57 -17.97 -8.85 -20.75
N TYR A 58 -17.90 -8.81 -22.06
CA TYR A 58 -18.73 -7.97 -22.89
C TYR A 58 -20.24 -8.21 -22.64
N LYS A 59 -20.70 -9.48 -22.63
CA LYS A 59 -22.08 -9.84 -22.31
C LYS A 59 -22.52 -9.33 -20.94
N LYS A 60 -21.61 -9.35 -19.95
CA LYS A 60 -21.91 -8.79 -18.62
C LYS A 60 -22.04 -7.28 -18.63
N VAL A 61 -21.20 -6.57 -19.40
CA VAL A 61 -21.35 -5.12 -19.57
C VAL A 61 -22.69 -4.78 -20.23
N VAL A 62 -23.09 -5.54 -21.26
CA VAL A 62 -24.42 -5.39 -21.91
C VAL A 62 -25.54 -5.56 -20.87
N GLU A 63 -25.49 -6.62 -20.04
CA GLU A 63 -26.49 -6.87 -18.97
C GLU A 63 -26.54 -5.69 -17.98
N ILE A 64 -25.36 -5.21 -17.51
CA ILE A 64 -25.29 -4.09 -16.55
C ILE A 64 -25.92 -2.82 -17.12
N LEU A 65 -25.63 -2.49 -18.38
CA LEU A 65 -26.19 -1.30 -19.01
C LEU A 65 -27.70 -1.42 -19.24
N ALA A 66 -28.19 -2.62 -19.54
CA ALA A 66 -29.61 -2.87 -19.80
C ALA A 66 -30.47 -2.93 -18.54
N THR A 67 -29.92 -3.47 -17.44
CA THR A 67 -30.71 -3.79 -16.22
C THR A 67 -30.31 -2.96 -14.99
N GLY A 68 -29.22 -2.21 -15.07
CA GLY A 68 -28.65 -1.50 -13.93
C GLY A 68 -27.90 -2.40 -12.93
N GLY A 69 -27.63 -3.67 -13.28
CA GLY A 69 -26.91 -4.62 -12.43
C GLY A 69 -26.52 -5.90 -13.14
N LEU A 70 -25.82 -6.78 -12.42
CA LEU A 70 -25.38 -8.09 -12.91
C LEU A 70 -25.89 -9.19 -11.97
N ALA A 71 -26.80 -10.04 -12.44
CA ALA A 71 -27.38 -11.12 -11.63
C ALA A 71 -26.33 -12.06 -11.05
N ALA A 72 -25.22 -12.31 -11.80
CA ALA A 72 -24.10 -13.09 -11.32
C ALA A 72 -23.33 -12.38 -10.20
N ALA A 73 -23.15 -11.06 -10.27
CA ALA A 73 -22.50 -10.27 -9.22
C ALA A 73 -23.35 -10.22 -7.95
N ASN A 74 -24.68 -10.11 -8.07
CA ASN A 74 -25.58 -10.13 -6.92
C ASN A 74 -25.48 -11.47 -6.18
N ARG A 75 -25.48 -12.60 -6.89
CA ARG A 75 -25.26 -13.92 -6.29
C ARG A 75 -23.90 -14.02 -5.59
N ILE A 76 -22.86 -13.47 -6.19
CA ILE A 76 -21.53 -13.42 -5.59
C ILE A 76 -21.52 -12.53 -4.35
N LYS A 77 -22.20 -11.36 -4.39
CA LYS A 77 -22.38 -10.48 -3.20
C LYS A 77 -23.07 -11.23 -2.05
N GLU A 78 -24.08 -12.02 -2.35
CA GLU A 78 -24.78 -12.86 -1.37
C GLU A 78 -23.89 -13.99 -0.81
N HIS A 79 -23.11 -14.66 -1.67
CA HIS A 79 -22.24 -15.77 -1.26
C HIS A 79 -20.90 -15.32 -0.64
N LEU A 80 -20.28 -14.24 -1.13
CA LEU A 80 -18.99 -13.77 -0.66
C LEU A 80 -19.08 -12.74 0.45
N ASN A 81 -20.29 -12.23 0.74
CA ASN A 81 -20.42 -11.09 1.66
C ASN A 81 -19.32 -10.03 1.41
N VAL A 82 -19.31 -9.45 0.19
CA VAL A 82 -18.24 -8.53 -0.26
C VAL A 82 -18.06 -7.36 0.73
N GLY A 83 -19.15 -6.94 1.39
CA GLY A 83 -19.10 -5.98 2.50
C GLY A 83 -18.24 -6.50 3.65
N GLY A 84 -18.52 -7.71 4.12
CA GLY A 84 -17.75 -8.33 5.20
C GLY A 84 -16.30 -8.61 4.83
N LEU A 85 -16.04 -9.08 3.60
CA LEU A 85 -14.65 -9.26 3.14
C LEU A 85 -13.87 -7.95 3.16
N LYS A 86 -14.45 -6.86 2.67
CA LYS A 86 -13.83 -5.52 2.68
C LYS A 86 -13.60 -5.03 4.11
N GLU A 87 -14.56 -5.23 4.99
CA GLU A 87 -14.47 -4.85 6.39
C GLU A 87 -13.35 -5.63 7.10
N LEU A 88 -13.31 -6.96 6.94
CA LEU A 88 -12.26 -7.80 7.54
C LEU A 88 -10.87 -7.50 6.98
N LEU A 89 -10.74 -7.22 5.69
CA LEU A 89 -9.49 -6.78 5.07
C LEU A 89 -9.01 -5.41 5.56
N GLY A 90 -9.91 -4.59 6.10
CA GLY A 90 -9.57 -3.32 6.76
C GLY A 90 -8.89 -3.49 8.12
N ILE A 91 -8.93 -4.68 8.71
CA ILE A 91 -8.24 -4.99 9.97
C ILE A 91 -6.75 -5.18 9.69
N HIS A 92 -5.90 -4.36 10.30
CA HIS A 92 -4.46 -4.52 10.14
C HIS A 92 -3.98 -5.94 10.54
N GLY A 93 -3.21 -6.58 9.67
CA GLY A 93 -2.73 -7.96 9.85
C GLY A 93 -3.70 -9.05 9.37
N VAL A 94 -4.89 -8.69 8.89
CA VAL A 94 -5.82 -9.61 8.22
C VAL A 94 -5.65 -9.51 6.71
N GLY A 95 -4.95 -10.46 6.13
CA GLY A 95 -4.80 -10.59 4.68
C GLY A 95 -5.95 -11.40 4.04
N PRO A 96 -5.97 -11.51 2.68
CA PRO A 96 -7.05 -12.21 1.96
C PRO A 96 -7.32 -13.64 2.43
N VAL A 97 -6.28 -14.39 2.76
CA VAL A 97 -6.42 -15.78 3.25
C VAL A 97 -7.12 -15.80 4.60
N LYS A 98 -6.68 -14.98 5.56
CA LYS A 98 -7.29 -14.92 6.90
C LYS A 98 -8.71 -14.34 6.85
N ALA A 99 -8.95 -13.32 6.02
CA ALA A 99 -10.30 -12.76 5.83
C ALA A 99 -11.27 -13.82 5.31
N LYS A 100 -10.83 -14.65 4.33
CA LYS A 100 -11.63 -15.76 3.82
C LYS A 100 -11.90 -16.82 4.89
N GLU A 101 -10.88 -17.23 5.64
CA GLU A 101 -11.00 -18.18 6.76
C GLU A 101 -12.03 -17.69 7.80
N LEU A 102 -11.99 -16.42 8.15
CA LEU A 102 -12.94 -15.80 9.08
C LEU A 102 -14.38 -15.82 8.53
N LEU A 103 -14.56 -15.48 7.25
CA LEU A 103 -15.87 -15.53 6.59
C LEU A 103 -16.42 -16.95 6.53
N ASP A 104 -15.60 -17.93 6.15
CA ASP A 104 -15.97 -19.35 6.09
C ASP A 104 -16.31 -19.86 7.50
N GLY A 105 -15.68 -19.30 8.55
CA GLY A 105 -15.98 -19.55 9.96
C GLY A 105 -17.24 -18.83 10.49
N GLY A 106 -17.94 -18.07 9.64
CA GLY A 106 -19.20 -17.38 9.97
C GLY A 106 -19.03 -15.94 10.50
N TYR A 107 -17.80 -15.40 10.58
CA TYR A 107 -17.53 -14.04 11.03
C TYR A 107 -17.60 -13.08 9.83
N LYS A 108 -18.66 -12.28 9.75
CA LYS A 108 -18.96 -11.43 8.59
C LYS A 108 -18.64 -9.96 8.80
N SER A 109 -18.31 -9.57 10.04
CA SER A 109 -18.07 -8.18 10.42
C SER A 109 -17.03 -8.05 11.54
N VAL A 110 -16.53 -6.84 11.76
CA VAL A 110 -15.71 -6.46 12.92
C VAL A 110 -16.48 -6.71 14.23
N ALA A 111 -17.79 -6.47 14.24
CA ALA A 111 -18.64 -6.70 15.41
C ALA A 111 -18.68 -8.20 15.78
N ASP A 112 -18.84 -9.09 14.79
CA ASP A 112 -18.82 -10.55 15.01
C ASP A 112 -17.50 -11.00 15.63
N LEU A 113 -16.37 -10.47 15.13
CA LEU A 113 -15.06 -10.80 15.67
C LEU A 113 -14.88 -10.33 17.11
N ARG A 114 -15.34 -9.11 17.43
CA ARG A 114 -15.28 -8.58 18.80
C ARG A 114 -16.11 -9.42 19.76
N ALA A 115 -17.31 -9.82 19.36
CA ALA A 115 -18.15 -10.70 20.17
C ALA A 115 -17.53 -12.08 20.37
N ALA A 116 -16.89 -12.64 19.35
CA ALA A 116 -16.29 -13.97 19.39
C ALA A 116 -15.01 -14.06 20.24
N LEU A 117 -14.22 -12.99 20.34
CA LEU A 117 -12.92 -13.02 21.03
C LEU A 117 -13.02 -13.37 22.53
N GLY A 118 -14.15 -13.09 23.19
CA GLY A 118 -14.37 -13.46 24.60
C GLY A 118 -14.35 -14.97 24.82
N GLY A 119 -14.88 -15.74 23.86
CA GLY A 119 -14.93 -17.21 23.93
C GLY A 119 -13.85 -17.91 23.10
N LYS A 120 -13.22 -17.22 22.15
CA LYS A 120 -12.22 -17.76 21.22
C LYS A 120 -11.01 -16.81 21.12
N PRO A 121 -10.18 -16.71 22.17
CA PRO A 121 -9.06 -15.76 22.18
C PRO A 121 -8.03 -16.00 21.10
N ASP A 122 -7.88 -17.23 20.60
CA ASP A 122 -6.90 -17.60 19.58
C ASP A 122 -7.40 -17.43 18.13
N LEU A 123 -8.62 -16.93 17.95
CA LEU A 123 -9.20 -16.63 16.64
C LEU A 123 -8.34 -15.66 15.83
N LEU A 124 -7.72 -14.70 16.51
CA LEU A 124 -6.82 -13.69 15.96
C LEU A 124 -5.47 -13.71 16.68
N ASN A 125 -4.39 -13.55 15.95
CA ASN A 125 -3.07 -13.35 16.52
C ASN A 125 -2.92 -11.96 17.17
N PRO A 126 -1.85 -11.69 17.96
CA PRO A 126 -1.67 -10.41 18.65
C PRO A 126 -1.72 -9.18 17.72
N THR A 127 -1.11 -9.26 16.52
CA THR A 127 -1.14 -8.18 15.53
C THR A 127 -2.55 -7.90 15.04
N GLN A 128 -3.31 -8.94 14.73
CA GLN A 128 -4.69 -8.83 14.26
C GLN A 128 -5.64 -8.32 15.37
N LYS A 129 -5.39 -8.70 16.63
CA LYS A 129 -6.14 -8.15 17.78
C LYS A 129 -5.92 -6.64 17.93
N LEU A 130 -4.69 -6.17 17.77
CA LEU A 130 -4.41 -4.73 17.75
C LEU A 130 -5.02 -4.05 16.53
N GLY A 131 -4.97 -4.69 15.34
CA GLY A 131 -5.66 -4.21 14.16
C GLY A 131 -7.17 -4.06 14.37
N LEU A 132 -7.79 -5.02 15.05
CA LEU A 132 -9.21 -4.98 15.41
C LEU A 132 -9.52 -3.89 16.47
N LYS A 133 -8.64 -3.71 17.46
CA LYS A 133 -8.74 -2.64 18.47
C LYS A 133 -8.76 -1.26 17.82
N TYR A 134 -7.91 -1.04 16.82
CA TYR A 134 -7.75 0.25 16.15
C TYR A 134 -8.42 0.33 14.79
N TYR A 135 -9.38 -0.55 14.50
CA TYR A 135 -10.03 -0.64 13.20
C TYR A 135 -10.62 0.69 12.74
N GLU A 136 -11.45 1.35 13.57
CA GLU A 136 -12.11 2.61 13.23
C GLU A 136 -11.10 3.76 13.00
N ALA A 137 -10.01 3.75 13.74
CA ALA A 137 -8.90 4.69 13.54
C ALA A 137 -8.13 4.39 12.25
N GLY A 138 -7.89 3.11 11.95
CA GLY A 138 -7.12 2.65 10.79
C GLY A 138 -7.79 2.90 9.44
N ILE A 139 -9.13 2.91 9.39
CA ILE A 139 -9.87 3.22 8.14
C ILE A 139 -10.00 4.72 7.87
N GLN A 140 -9.69 5.57 8.85
CA GLN A 140 -9.76 7.02 8.72
C GLN A 140 -8.46 7.56 8.13
N ARG A 141 -8.59 8.38 7.06
CA ARG A 141 -7.46 9.07 6.47
C ARG A 141 -6.91 10.13 7.43
N ILE A 142 -5.60 10.33 7.39
CA ILE A 142 -4.87 11.34 8.18
C ILE A 142 -4.78 12.61 7.32
N PRO A 143 -5.42 13.73 7.70
CA PRO A 143 -5.30 15.00 6.97
C PRO A 143 -3.85 15.49 6.91
N ARG A 144 -3.47 16.20 5.85
CA ARG A 144 -2.09 16.69 5.69
C ARG A 144 -1.62 17.56 6.87
N ALA A 145 -2.49 18.40 7.42
CA ALA A 145 -2.15 19.21 8.58
C ALA A 145 -1.79 18.37 9.81
N GLU A 146 -2.53 17.25 10.05
CA GLU A 146 -2.22 16.29 11.10
C GLU A 146 -0.90 15.55 10.82
N MET A 147 -0.65 15.16 9.55
CA MET A 147 0.64 14.59 9.14
C MET A 147 1.82 15.52 9.43
N THR A 148 1.67 16.83 9.18
CA THR A 148 2.70 17.83 9.48
C THR A 148 2.94 17.96 11.00
N ALA A 149 1.89 17.87 11.80
CA ALA A 149 2.03 17.86 13.26
C ALA A 149 2.76 16.58 13.76
N HIS A 150 2.46 15.42 13.19
CA HIS A 150 3.20 14.18 13.45
C HIS A 150 4.67 14.28 13.00
N GLU A 151 4.96 14.86 11.83
CA GLU A 151 6.33 15.11 11.35
C GLU A 151 7.11 15.98 12.34
N THR A 152 6.50 17.08 12.79
CA THR A 152 7.12 17.98 13.78
C THR A 152 7.43 17.25 15.09
N ALA A 153 6.49 16.46 15.62
CA ALA A 153 6.68 15.68 16.83
C ALA A 153 7.81 14.65 16.70
N LEU A 154 7.84 13.93 15.58
CA LEU A 154 8.85 12.91 15.30
C LEU A 154 10.25 13.52 15.11
N LEU A 155 10.37 14.60 14.34
CA LEU A 155 11.65 15.26 14.09
C LEU A 155 12.19 15.94 15.35
N SER A 156 11.31 16.50 16.21
CA SER A 156 11.73 17.10 17.48
C SER A 156 12.27 16.08 18.48
N ALA A 157 11.81 14.82 18.43
CA ALA A 157 12.27 13.74 19.29
C ALA A 157 13.48 12.98 18.71
N LEU A 158 13.76 13.16 17.41
CA LEU A 158 14.82 12.44 16.71
C LEU A 158 16.20 12.94 17.19
N PRO A 159 17.14 12.05 17.59
CA PRO A 159 18.50 12.43 17.90
C PRO A 159 19.15 13.24 16.75
N SER A 160 19.83 14.33 17.05
CA SER A 160 20.43 15.25 16.08
C SER A 160 21.47 14.62 15.14
N SER A 161 22.04 13.47 15.53
CA SER A 161 22.95 12.67 14.74
C SER A 161 22.26 11.73 13.73
N LEU A 162 20.94 11.64 13.77
CA LEU A 162 20.13 10.90 12.82
C LEU A 162 19.38 11.86 11.90
N THR A 163 19.07 11.41 10.69
CA THR A 163 18.23 12.14 9.74
C THR A 163 16.94 11.36 9.51
N GLY A 164 15.79 12.03 9.55
CA GLY A 164 14.49 11.40 9.35
C GLY A 164 13.66 12.11 8.29
N VAL A 165 12.90 11.34 7.51
CA VAL A 165 12.00 11.86 6.47
C VAL A 165 10.70 11.06 6.47
N ILE A 166 9.55 11.76 6.54
CA ILE A 166 8.25 11.11 6.29
C ILE A 166 8.13 10.83 4.79
N VAL A 167 7.82 9.59 4.45
CA VAL A 167 7.71 9.11 3.07
C VAL A 167 6.25 8.84 2.66
N GLY A 168 5.98 7.84 1.84
CA GLY A 168 4.64 7.47 1.43
C GLY A 168 3.88 8.57 0.68
N SER A 169 2.57 8.60 0.84
CA SER A 169 1.69 9.58 0.21
C SER A 169 1.94 11.02 0.69
N TYR A 170 2.44 11.21 1.90
CA TYR A 170 2.80 12.52 2.43
C TYR A 170 3.94 13.16 1.62
N ARG A 171 5.05 12.43 1.37
CA ARG A 171 6.16 12.91 0.54
C ARG A 171 5.73 13.19 -0.91
N ARG A 172 4.73 12.44 -1.40
CA ARG A 172 4.13 12.71 -2.72
C ARG A 172 3.19 13.92 -2.77
N GLY A 173 3.01 14.66 -1.68
CA GLY A 173 2.20 15.87 -1.65
C GLY A 173 0.69 15.61 -1.53
N ALA A 174 0.25 14.39 -1.20
CA ALA A 174 -1.17 14.06 -1.06
C ALA A 174 -1.85 14.90 0.04
N ALA A 175 -3.13 15.22 -0.16
CA ALA A 175 -3.94 15.97 0.81
C ALA A 175 -4.22 15.17 2.10
N ASN A 176 -4.09 13.85 2.05
CA ASN A 176 -4.24 12.96 3.19
C ASN A 176 -3.43 11.66 3.01
N SER A 177 -3.12 10.98 4.10
CA SER A 177 -2.37 9.71 4.14
C SER A 177 -3.16 8.59 4.79
N GLY A 178 -2.77 7.32 4.57
CA GLY A 178 -3.34 6.16 5.25
C GLY A 178 -2.66 5.87 6.58
N ASP A 179 -1.37 6.12 6.62
CA ASP A 179 -0.46 5.83 7.72
C ASP A 179 0.70 6.82 7.68
N ILE A 180 1.59 6.70 8.65
CA ILE A 180 2.80 7.51 8.78
C ILE A 180 3.98 6.58 8.59
N ASP A 181 4.71 6.74 7.48
CA ASP A 181 5.95 6.03 7.21
C ASP A 181 7.13 6.98 7.38
N MET A 182 8.09 6.65 8.24
CA MET A 182 9.30 7.46 8.42
C MET A 182 10.55 6.63 8.18
N LEU A 183 11.36 7.06 7.23
CA LEU A 183 12.72 6.57 7.07
C LEU A 183 13.66 7.36 7.95
N VAL A 184 14.53 6.66 8.66
CA VAL A 184 15.61 7.22 9.47
C VAL A 184 16.93 6.70 8.91
N THR A 185 17.91 7.59 8.77
CA THR A 185 19.27 7.23 8.34
C THR A 185 20.30 7.95 9.21
N TYR A 186 21.56 7.68 8.96
CA TYR A 186 22.69 8.15 9.76
C TYR A 186 23.91 8.44 8.86
N PRO A 187 24.88 9.25 9.31
CA PRO A 187 26.10 9.55 8.53
C PRO A 187 26.98 8.31 8.30
N ASP A 188 27.68 8.25 7.16
CA ASP A 188 28.58 7.14 6.81
C ASP A 188 29.66 6.85 7.88
N ALA A 189 30.07 7.87 8.63
CA ALA A 189 31.05 7.72 9.72
C ALA A 189 30.49 6.99 10.95
N MET A 190 29.17 6.81 11.05
CA MET A 190 28.52 6.13 12.18
C MET A 190 28.39 4.63 11.91
N THR A 191 28.67 3.81 12.92
CA THR A 191 28.48 2.36 12.80
C THR A 191 27.02 1.98 12.91
N ASP A 192 26.61 0.91 12.25
CA ASP A 192 25.25 0.31 12.33
C ASP A 192 24.80 0.08 13.77
N LYS A 193 25.73 -0.35 14.64
CA LYS A 193 25.45 -0.60 16.06
C LYS A 193 25.11 0.71 16.80
N ALA A 194 25.89 1.77 16.57
CA ALA A 194 25.63 3.07 17.18
C ALA A 194 24.30 3.66 16.70
N ALA A 195 24.03 3.60 15.39
CA ALA A 195 22.78 4.04 14.79
C ALA A 195 21.59 3.27 15.35
N SER A 196 21.69 1.95 15.49
CA SER A 196 20.63 1.11 16.09
C SER A 196 20.37 1.48 17.56
N THR A 197 21.41 1.78 18.33
CA THR A 197 21.28 2.23 19.71
C THR A 197 20.51 3.55 19.79
N LEU A 198 20.87 4.52 18.95
CA LEU A 198 20.17 5.81 18.87
C LEU A 198 18.72 5.66 18.41
N PHE A 199 18.47 4.77 17.45
CA PHE A 199 17.11 4.47 16.98
C PHE A 199 16.24 3.89 18.11
N VAL A 200 16.77 2.96 18.90
CA VAL A 200 16.06 2.42 20.07
C VAL A 200 15.82 3.50 21.13
N SER A 201 16.80 4.39 21.37
CA SER A 201 16.62 5.54 22.27
C SER A 201 15.55 6.51 21.77
N PHE A 202 15.49 6.76 20.47
CA PHE A 202 14.43 7.55 19.84
C PHE A 202 13.04 6.95 20.10
N VAL A 203 12.87 5.65 19.85
CA VAL A 203 11.61 4.96 20.12
C VAL A 203 11.25 5.00 21.61
N THR A 204 12.24 4.87 22.48
CA THR A 204 12.04 4.98 23.93
C THR A 204 11.56 6.37 24.34
N ALA A 205 12.15 7.43 23.79
CA ALA A 205 11.72 8.81 24.03
C ALA A 205 10.28 9.05 23.58
N LEU A 206 9.89 8.56 22.39
CA LEU A 206 8.51 8.63 21.89
C LEU A 206 7.54 7.86 22.80
N THR A 207 7.97 6.75 23.38
CA THR A 207 7.14 5.96 24.31
C THR A 207 6.99 6.69 25.64
N SER A 208 8.08 7.23 26.19
CA SER A 208 8.09 7.93 27.48
C SER A 208 7.31 9.25 27.44
N SER A 209 7.21 9.88 26.27
CA SER A 209 6.40 11.10 26.09
C SER A 209 4.88 10.82 26.01
N GLY A 210 4.46 9.56 25.97
CA GLY A 210 3.06 9.17 25.78
C GLY A 210 2.59 9.27 24.32
N TYR A 211 3.48 9.60 23.38
CA TYR A 211 3.15 9.63 21.96
C TYR A 211 2.84 8.24 21.38
N VAL A 212 3.57 7.20 21.82
CA VAL A 212 3.28 5.80 21.48
C VAL A 212 2.15 5.29 22.36
N VAL A 213 1.09 4.74 21.75
CA VAL A 213 -0.05 4.15 22.45
C VAL A 213 -0.06 2.63 22.44
N ASP A 214 0.40 2.00 21.36
CA ASP A 214 0.55 0.55 21.26
C ASP A 214 1.66 0.15 20.28
N LYS A 215 2.29 -0.99 20.56
CA LYS A 215 3.40 -1.53 19.78
C LYS A 215 2.98 -2.78 19.02
N LEU A 216 3.29 -2.82 17.71
CA LEU A 216 3.13 -3.99 16.84
C LEU A 216 4.44 -4.76 16.69
N VAL A 217 5.50 -4.05 16.31
CA VAL A 217 6.84 -4.60 16.09
C VAL A 217 7.86 -3.68 16.79
N SER A 218 8.89 -4.26 17.38
CA SER A 218 10.00 -3.49 17.93
C SER A 218 11.30 -4.28 17.71
N GLY A 219 12.22 -3.67 16.98
CA GLY A 219 13.55 -4.20 16.70
C GLY A 219 14.58 -3.08 16.58
N PRO A 220 15.86 -3.43 16.41
CA PRO A 220 16.95 -2.45 16.41
C PRO A 220 16.97 -1.55 15.17
N LYS A 221 16.27 -1.91 14.10
CA LYS A 221 16.20 -1.16 12.83
C LYS A 221 14.77 -0.94 12.32
N LYS A 222 13.77 -1.48 13.02
CA LYS A 222 12.37 -1.35 12.63
C LYS A 222 11.48 -1.29 13.85
N TRP A 223 10.57 -0.32 13.83
CA TRP A 223 9.50 -0.24 14.81
C TRP A 223 8.17 0.06 14.11
N MET A 224 7.11 -0.57 14.55
CA MET A 224 5.75 -0.36 14.05
C MET A 224 4.78 -0.32 15.21
N GLY A 225 3.79 0.55 15.15
CA GLY A 225 2.79 0.65 16.20
C GLY A 225 1.75 1.72 15.92
N TYR A 226 1.07 2.10 16.98
CA TYR A 226 0.10 3.18 16.99
C TYR A 226 0.61 4.34 17.85
N VAL A 227 0.43 5.55 17.31
CA VAL A 227 0.84 6.80 17.95
C VAL A 227 -0.31 7.79 17.98
N ARG A 228 -0.24 8.79 18.87
CA ARG A 228 -1.32 9.75 19.01
C ARG A 228 -0.79 11.11 19.44
N LEU A 229 -1.28 12.17 18.80
CA LEU A 229 -1.05 13.56 19.23
C LEU A 229 -2.12 13.95 20.26
N GLY A 230 -1.70 14.20 21.50
CA GLY A 230 -2.62 14.52 22.61
C GLY A 230 -3.75 13.51 22.74
N ASP A 231 -4.99 13.98 22.73
CA ASP A 231 -6.20 13.14 22.80
C ASP A 231 -6.79 12.81 21.42
N GLY A 232 -6.01 13.01 20.34
CA GLY A 232 -6.41 12.76 18.97
C GLY A 232 -6.63 11.28 18.64
N ILE A 233 -6.89 11.01 17.37
CA ILE A 233 -7.12 9.64 16.86
C ILE A 233 -5.78 8.90 16.79
N PRO A 234 -5.68 7.65 17.29
CA PRO A 234 -4.50 6.83 17.13
C PRO A 234 -4.19 6.59 15.64
N ARG A 235 -2.93 6.80 15.24
CA ARG A 235 -2.46 6.62 13.86
C ARG A 235 -1.39 5.56 13.80
N ARG A 236 -1.36 4.78 12.71
CA ARG A 236 -0.29 3.80 12.50
C ARG A 236 0.99 4.52 12.10
N LEU A 237 2.09 4.18 12.76
CA LEU A 237 3.43 4.67 12.47
C LEU A 237 4.36 3.49 12.21
N ASP A 238 5.10 3.56 11.12
CA ASP A 238 6.18 2.65 10.76
C ASP A 238 7.49 3.43 10.70
N LEU A 239 8.45 3.05 11.55
CA LEU A 239 9.80 3.62 11.59
C LEU A 239 10.80 2.60 11.07
N LEU A 240 11.65 3.01 10.15
CA LEU A 240 12.67 2.17 9.51
C LEU A 240 14.03 2.86 9.55
N LEU A 241 14.99 2.25 10.25
CA LEU A 241 16.39 2.68 10.22
C LEU A 241 17.08 2.05 9.01
N THR A 242 17.57 2.87 8.11
CA THR A 242 18.17 2.47 6.84
C THR A 242 19.61 2.89 6.76
N PRO A 243 20.55 1.99 6.47
CA PRO A 243 21.96 2.33 6.23
C PRO A 243 22.12 3.34 5.08
N PRO A 244 23.08 4.27 5.18
CA PRO A 244 23.33 5.28 4.13
C PRO A 244 23.44 4.70 2.74
N ALA A 245 24.19 3.60 2.58
CA ALA A 245 24.37 2.91 1.29
C ALA A 245 23.07 2.37 0.68
N MET A 246 22.00 2.17 1.47
CA MET A 246 20.70 1.68 1.03
C MET A 246 19.66 2.79 0.94
N TYR A 247 19.97 3.99 1.42
CA TYR A 247 18.98 5.05 1.59
C TYR A 247 18.33 5.50 0.28
N GLY A 248 19.08 5.61 -0.81
CA GLY A 248 18.53 5.96 -2.13
C GLY A 248 17.47 4.97 -2.61
N TYR A 249 17.69 3.68 -2.38
CA TYR A 249 16.72 2.62 -2.74
C TYR A 249 15.49 2.64 -1.82
N ALA A 250 15.71 2.79 -0.53
CA ALA A 250 14.65 2.82 0.45
C ALA A 250 13.71 4.02 0.24
N ILE A 251 14.26 5.23 0.08
CA ILE A 251 13.45 6.42 -0.12
C ILE A 251 12.66 6.37 -1.44
N LEU A 252 13.23 5.80 -2.50
CA LEU A 252 12.53 5.55 -3.75
C LEU A 252 11.34 4.60 -3.55
N TYR A 253 11.60 3.45 -2.91
CA TYR A 253 10.60 2.41 -2.67
C TYR A 253 9.46 2.90 -1.76
N PHE A 254 9.78 3.45 -0.59
CA PHE A 254 8.80 3.88 0.40
C PHE A 254 8.08 5.18 0.02
N THR A 255 8.63 5.97 -0.92
CA THR A 255 7.89 7.09 -1.51
C THR A 255 6.74 6.60 -2.40
N GLY A 256 6.91 5.53 -3.15
CA GLY A 256 5.87 4.98 -4.03
C GLY A 256 5.56 5.93 -5.22
N SER A 257 4.37 5.85 -5.78
CA SER A 257 3.21 5.02 -5.40
C SER A 257 3.45 3.53 -5.67
N ASP A 258 2.58 2.65 -5.17
CA ASP A 258 2.66 1.21 -5.48
C ASP A 258 2.68 0.94 -6.98
N LYS A 259 1.81 1.61 -7.73
CA LYS A 259 1.73 1.48 -9.19
C LYS A 259 3.01 1.97 -9.86
N PHE A 260 3.57 3.10 -9.39
CA PHE A 260 4.85 3.61 -9.85
C PHE A 260 5.98 2.61 -9.56
N ASN A 261 6.06 2.07 -8.34
CA ASN A 261 7.05 1.06 -7.95
C ASN A 261 6.97 -0.21 -8.83
N VAL A 262 5.76 -0.70 -9.09
CA VAL A 262 5.55 -1.86 -9.97
C VAL A 262 6.09 -1.59 -11.38
N ALA A 263 5.79 -0.43 -11.96
CA ALA A 263 6.27 -0.05 -13.29
C ALA A 263 7.79 0.16 -13.31
N PHE A 264 8.34 0.83 -12.29
CA PHE A 264 9.78 1.07 -12.17
C PHE A 264 10.56 -0.25 -12.03
N ARG A 265 10.12 -1.15 -11.16
CA ARG A 265 10.73 -2.48 -11.01
C ARG A 265 10.63 -3.31 -12.28
N LYS A 266 9.49 -3.24 -12.98
CA LYS A 266 9.34 -3.90 -14.28
C LYS A 266 10.34 -3.33 -15.31
N TRP A 267 10.55 -2.03 -15.33
CA TRP A 267 11.57 -1.40 -16.18
C TRP A 267 12.97 -1.90 -15.84
N CYS A 268 13.36 -1.92 -14.56
CA CYS A 268 14.64 -2.46 -14.13
C CYS A 268 14.86 -3.90 -14.64
N LEU A 269 13.84 -4.75 -14.57
CA LEU A 269 13.91 -6.13 -15.09
C LEU A 269 14.18 -6.16 -16.60
N THR A 270 13.60 -5.25 -17.42
CA THR A 270 13.92 -5.16 -18.85
C THR A 270 15.36 -4.73 -19.13
N ARG A 271 16.01 -4.12 -18.16
CA ARG A 271 17.43 -3.72 -18.21
C ARG A 271 18.38 -4.77 -17.62
N GLY A 272 17.84 -5.91 -17.16
CA GLY A 272 18.59 -7.00 -16.56
C GLY A 272 18.91 -6.82 -15.08
N TYR A 273 18.15 -5.95 -14.37
CA TYR A 273 18.33 -5.69 -12.95
C TYR A 273 17.06 -5.95 -12.15
N SER A 274 17.23 -6.41 -10.91
CA SER A 274 16.18 -6.56 -9.91
C SER A 274 16.33 -5.49 -8.83
N LEU A 275 15.27 -4.68 -8.62
CA LEU A 275 15.23 -3.60 -7.64
C LEU A 275 14.35 -3.99 -6.44
N ASN A 276 14.84 -3.73 -5.24
CA ASN A 276 14.07 -3.74 -3.99
C ASN A 276 14.41 -2.50 -3.14
N GLU A 277 13.89 -2.44 -1.92
CA GLU A 277 14.12 -1.34 -0.98
C GLU A 277 15.53 -1.26 -0.42
N HIS A 278 16.39 -2.24 -0.68
CA HIS A 278 17.76 -2.30 -0.17
C HIS A 278 18.81 -2.11 -1.26
N THR A 279 18.51 -2.55 -2.49
CA THR A 279 19.53 -2.65 -3.53
C THR A 279 18.94 -2.81 -4.92
N LEU A 280 19.79 -2.56 -5.91
CA LEU A 280 19.62 -2.94 -7.29
C LEU A 280 20.69 -4.00 -7.62
N THR A 281 20.28 -5.18 -8.05
CA THR A 281 21.20 -6.30 -8.36
C THR A 281 20.97 -6.83 -9.77
N PRO A 282 22.00 -7.37 -10.46
CA PRO A 282 21.81 -8.10 -11.70
C PRO A 282 20.79 -9.24 -11.50
N VAL A 283 19.97 -9.49 -12.52
CA VAL A 283 19.08 -10.64 -12.51
C VAL A 283 19.92 -11.91 -12.54
N LYS A 284 19.56 -12.89 -11.71
CA LYS A 284 20.30 -14.16 -11.59
C LYS A 284 20.41 -14.86 -12.96
N GLY A 285 21.64 -15.20 -13.34
CA GLY A 285 21.94 -15.81 -14.65
C GLY A 285 22.07 -14.82 -15.82
N GLY A 286 22.02 -13.52 -15.58
CA GLY A 286 22.31 -12.49 -16.59
C GLY A 286 23.76 -12.01 -16.58
N ASP A 287 24.20 -11.43 -17.69
CA ASP A 287 25.59 -10.95 -17.91
C ASP A 287 25.84 -9.51 -17.46
N LYS A 288 24.90 -8.91 -16.72
CA LYS A 288 25.04 -7.52 -16.27
C LYS A 288 26.02 -7.40 -15.11
N PRO A 289 26.90 -6.38 -15.10
CA PRO A 289 27.77 -6.11 -13.95
C PRO A 289 26.95 -5.62 -12.76
N ALA A 290 27.51 -5.76 -11.55
CA ALA A 290 26.94 -5.12 -10.37
C ALA A 290 26.87 -3.60 -10.58
N PRO A 291 25.77 -2.93 -10.19
CA PRO A 291 25.69 -1.47 -10.28
C PRO A 291 26.71 -0.82 -9.34
N PRO A 292 27.17 0.39 -9.64
CA PRO A 292 27.96 1.18 -8.69
C PRO A 292 27.11 1.54 -7.46
N LEU A 293 27.73 2.15 -6.45
CA LEU A 293 26.99 2.66 -5.30
C LEU A 293 26.08 3.83 -5.73
N LEU A 294 24.78 3.64 -5.62
CA LEU A 294 23.76 4.62 -6.00
C LEU A 294 23.09 5.17 -4.74
N LEU A 295 23.54 6.33 -4.27
CA LEU A 295 23.13 6.90 -2.98
C LEU A 295 21.85 7.73 -3.05
N THR A 296 21.41 8.13 -4.24
CA THR A 296 20.23 9.01 -4.44
C THR A 296 19.24 8.41 -5.41
N GLU A 297 18.00 8.87 -5.34
CA GLU A 297 16.96 8.47 -6.30
C GLU A 297 17.37 8.82 -7.74
N GLU A 298 17.92 10.03 -7.95
CA GLU A 298 18.39 10.51 -9.25
C GLU A 298 19.43 9.58 -9.85
N ALA A 299 20.41 9.15 -9.06
CA ALA A 299 21.45 8.22 -9.51
C ALA A 299 20.85 6.86 -9.92
N ILE A 300 19.82 6.38 -9.21
CA ILE A 300 19.11 5.13 -9.57
C ILE A 300 18.38 5.30 -10.90
N PHE A 301 17.62 6.41 -11.06
CA PHE A 301 16.94 6.71 -12.32
C PHE A 301 17.91 6.81 -13.49
N ASP A 302 19.03 7.52 -13.30
CA ASP A 302 20.06 7.71 -14.32
C ASP A 302 20.68 6.38 -14.73
N PHE A 303 21.05 5.55 -13.77
CA PHE A 303 21.66 4.26 -14.03
C PHE A 303 20.79 3.32 -14.86
N VAL A 304 19.48 3.31 -14.60
CA VAL A 304 18.53 2.47 -15.36
C VAL A 304 17.99 3.15 -16.63
N GLY A 305 18.47 4.36 -16.96
CA GLY A 305 18.12 5.08 -18.19
C GLY A 305 16.71 5.68 -18.16
N LEU A 306 16.22 6.13 -17.00
CA LEU A 306 14.94 6.79 -16.84
C LEU A 306 15.11 8.30 -16.60
N ARG A 307 14.13 9.08 -17.04
CA ARG A 307 13.97 10.47 -16.62
C ARG A 307 13.59 10.52 -15.16
N PHE A 308 14.24 11.41 -14.39
CA PHE A 308 13.87 11.59 -12.99
C PHE A 308 12.43 12.12 -12.88
N VAL A 309 11.66 11.52 -12.00
CA VAL A 309 10.27 11.91 -11.68
C VAL A 309 10.23 12.38 -10.24
N ARG A 310 9.78 13.60 -10.02
CA ARG A 310 9.65 14.14 -8.65
C ARG A 310 8.64 13.31 -7.84
N PRO A 311 8.82 13.19 -6.52
CA PRO A 311 7.87 12.48 -5.67
C PRO A 311 6.41 12.86 -5.91
N THR A 312 6.11 14.16 -6.03
CA THR A 312 4.75 14.67 -6.25
C THR A 312 4.12 14.28 -7.58
N GLU A 313 4.92 13.82 -8.54
CA GLU A 313 4.48 13.41 -9.87
C GLU A 313 4.31 11.88 -10.00
N ARG A 314 4.70 11.09 -8.99
CA ARG A 314 4.66 9.62 -9.00
C ARG A 314 3.27 9.08 -8.71
N VAL A 315 2.34 9.23 -9.65
CA VAL A 315 0.94 8.82 -9.51
C VAL A 315 0.76 7.33 -9.85
N ASP A 316 1.28 6.92 -11.01
CA ASP A 316 1.17 5.54 -11.51
C ASP A 316 2.38 5.16 -12.40
N GLY A 317 2.22 4.16 -13.27
CA GLY A 317 3.31 3.70 -14.15
C GLY A 317 3.55 4.56 -15.39
N ALA A 318 2.68 5.52 -15.71
CA ALA A 318 2.81 6.33 -16.94
C ALA A 318 4.00 7.30 -16.87
N GLN A 319 4.45 7.65 -15.67
CA GLN A 319 5.59 8.53 -15.46
C GLN A 319 6.95 7.82 -15.57
N VAL A 320 6.98 6.49 -15.71
CA VAL A 320 8.21 5.71 -15.91
C VAL A 320 8.57 5.78 -17.39
N VAL A 321 9.35 6.81 -17.78
CA VAL A 321 9.67 7.15 -19.17
C VAL A 321 11.19 7.12 -19.37
N ALA A 322 11.65 6.49 -20.45
CA ALA A 322 13.05 6.48 -20.85
C ALA A 322 13.59 7.91 -21.07
N LYS A 323 14.92 8.08 -20.86
CA LYS A 323 15.64 9.29 -21.28
C LYS A 323 15.66 9.47 -22.76
#